data_d34e583cae8916a7a6b7843da3a6c1b2
#
_entry.id   d34e583cae8916a7a6b7843da3a6c1b2
#
_cell.length_a   1.000
_cell.length_b   1.000
_cell.length_c   1.000
_cell.angle_alpha   90.00
_cell.angle_beta   90.00
_cell.angle_gamma   90.00
#
_symmetry.space_group_name_H-M   'P 1'
#
loop_
_entity.id
_entity.type
_entity.pdbx_description
1 polymer ?
#
loop_
_entity_poly.entity_id
_entity_poly.type
_entity_poly.pdbx_seq_one_letter_code
_entity_poly.pdbx_strand_id
1 'polypeptide(L)'
;MFTVDDVRRISQWEDSRVWVETRRWVQRGWATRLRRGVYSLHVMGRSYPLDLVKVLHVVQPSALAYWTALGYHHLTEQLPPTVIIQTPTPGRTITTSIRELQVRIVHVQPSRFWGITSLTAEDGTIAVTTPEKTILDCLDRLDLCGGIVEVAKAIKAGTHVLSAAAMARAALRYDSDVVRRRLLVLALLLDWHPSWLAARIPVASTAGYAWFDPTAPHKVLSRSTRLYMNVATEDIVNAE
;
A
#
# COMPACT_ATOMS: atom_id res chain seq x y z
N MET A 1 -2.65 -6.46 22.05
CA MET A 1 -1.86 -5.21 22.04
C MET A 1 -2.37 -4.30 23.15
N PHE A 2 -1.52 -3.44 23.74
CA PHE A 2 -1.91 -2.52 24.82
C PHE A 2 -1.03 -1.27 24.80
N THR A 3 -1.56 -0.19 25.34
CA THR A 3 -0.85 1.07 25.54
C THR A 3 -0.43 1.24 27.01
N VAL A 4 0.47 2.17 27.27
CA VAL A 4 0.80 2.58 28.67
C VAL A 4 -0.45 3.06 29.41
N ASP A 5 -1.36 3.75 28.69
CA ASP A 5 -2.62 4.22 29.26
C ASP A 5 -3.58 3.07 29.63
N ASP A 6 -3.59 1.98 28.84
CA ASP A 6 -4.37 0.79 29.18
C ASP A 6 -3.82 0.12 30.46
N VAL A 7 -2.49 0.01 30.56
CA VAL A 7 -1.87 -0.53 31.78
C VAL A 7 -2.21 0.34 32.98
N ARG A 8 -2.10 1.66 32.86
CA ARG A 8 -2.45 2.60 33.93
C ARG A 8 -3.91 2.42 34.37
N ARG A 9 -4.83 2.39 33.40
CA ARG A 9 -6.26 2.24 33.64
C ARG A 9 -6.61 0.92 34.36
N ILE A 10 -5.98 -0.17 33.95
CA ILE A 10 -6.28 -1.52 34.48
C ILE A 10 -5.59 -1.74 35.82
N SER A 11 -4.31 -1.35 35.94
CA SER A 11 -3.49 -1.61 37.14
C SER A 11 -3.65 -0.56 38.23
N GLN A 12 -4.14 0.63 37.88
CA GLN A 12 -4.18 1.82 38.76
C GLN A 12 -2.80 2.22 39.28
N TRP A 13 -1.71 1.84 38.60
CA TRP A 13 -0.36 2.19 38.99
C TRP A 13 -0.01 3.62 38.59
N GLU A 14 0.90 4.21 39.34
CA GLU A 14 1.52 5.49 38.99
C GLU A 14 2.35 5.36 37.70
N ASP A 15 2.49 6.46 36.96
CA ASP A 15 3.19 6.53 35.69
C ASP A 15 4.60 5.95 35.72
N SER A 16 5.37 6.28 36.75
CA SER A 16 6.72 5.80 36.97
C SER A 16 6.76 4.26 37.02
N ARG A 17 5.83 3.65 37.73
CA ARG A 17 5.72 2.20 37.89
C ARG A 17 5.29 1.54 36.57
N VAL A 18 4.33 2.11 35.85
CA VAL A 18 3.89 1.60 34.56
C VAL A 18 5.06 1.51 33.57
N TRP A 19 5.89 2.55 33.48
CA TRP A 19 7.07 2.56 32.61
C TRP A 19 8.13 1.53 33.03
N VAL A 20 8.37 1.35 34.31
CA VAL A 20 9.32 0.36 34.82
C VAL A 20 8.83 -1.06 34.53
N GLU A 21 7.57 -1.36 34.79
CA GLU A 21 7.04 -2.71 34.58
C GLU A 21 6.91 -3.07 33.10
N THR A 22 6.45 -2.15 32.24
CA THR A 22 6.42 -2.39 30.80
C THR A 22 7.82 -2.63 30.22
N ARG A 23 8.85 -1.93 30.71
CA ARG A 23 10.25 -2.17 30.35
C ARG A 23 10.73 -3.55 30.81
N ARG A 24 10.36 -3.97 32.03
CA ARG A 24 10.68 -5.31 32.54
C ARG A 24 10.02 -6.40 31.72
N TRP A 25 8.75 -6.22 31.31
CA TRP A 25 8.05 -7.18 30.46
C TRP A 25 8.75 -7.34 29.10
N VAL A 26 9.25 -6.27 28.53
CA VAL A 26 10.05 -6.33 27.29
C VAL A 26 11.37 -7.08 27.53
N GLN A 27 12.10 -6.78 28.62
CA GLN A 27 13.37 -7.44 28.94
C GLN A 27 13.19 -8.95 29.22
N ARG A 28 12.06 -9.35 29.79
CA ARG A 28 11.73 -10.76 30.03
C ARG A 28 11.12 -11.48 28.84
N GLY A 29 10.98 -10.80 27.69
CA GLY A 29 10.36 -11.37 26.51
C GLY A 29 8.84 -11.58 26.62
N TRP A 30 8.18 -11.02 27.63
CA TRP A 30 6.73 -11.13 27.82
C TRP A 30 5.96 -10.13 26.96
N ALA A 31 6.61 -9.07 26.53
CA ALA A 31 6.06 -8.08 25.63
C ALA A 31 7.10 -7.63 24.60
N THR A 32 6.66 -7.18 23.45
CA THR A 32 7.48 -6.44 22.46
C THR A 32 6.99 -5.01 22.40
N ARG A 33 7.93 -4.05 22.44
CA ARG A 33 7.62 -2.64 22.22
C ARG A 33 7.47 -2.40 20.71
N LEU A 34 6.28 -2.02 20.27
CA LEU A 34 5.99 -1.70 18.86
C LEU A 34 6.38 -0.26 18.51
N ARG A 35 6.07 0.69 19.40
CA ARG A 35 6.52 2.08 19.40
C ARG A 35 6.50 2.66 20.82
N ARG A 36 6.88 3.93 20.98
CA ARG A 36 6.81 4.59 22.30
C ARG A 36 5.39 4.54 22.86
N GLY A 37 5.22 3.90 24.02
CA GLY A 37 3.95 3.78 24.72
C GLY A 37 3.00 2.69 24.20
N VAL A 38 3.39 1.89 23.17
CA VAL A 38 2.57 0.80 22.61
C VAL A 38 3.33 -0.51 22.63
N TYR A 39 2.69 -1.57 23.15
CA TYR A 39 3.30 -2.88 23.37
C TYR A 39 2.38 -4.02 22.90
N SER A 40 2.98 -5.17 22.58
CA SER A 40 2.27 -6.43 22.32
C SER A 40 2.67 -7.46 23.36
N LEU A 41 1.69 -8.10 24.03
CA LEU A 41 1.95 -9.22 24.93
C LEU A 41 2.29 -10.51 24.17
N HIS A 42 3.21 -11.29 24.72
CA HIS A 42 3.46 -12.65 24.27
C HIS A 42 2.63 -13.59 25.13
N VAL A 43 1.68 -14.29 24.54
CA VAL A 43 1.00 -15.38 25.22
C VAL A 43 1.91 -16.61 25.13
N MET A 44 2.31 -17.16 26.26
CA MET A 44 3.18 -18.35 26.31
C MET A 44 2.59 -19.49 25.46
N GLY A 45 3.41 -20.04 24.56
CA GLY A 45 3.04 -21.20 23.74
C GLY A 45 2.43 -20.91 22.36
N ARG A 46 2.19 -19.65 21.99
CA ARG A 46 1.79 -19.29 20.63
C ARG A 46 2.77 -18.26 20.03
N SER A 47 3.63 -18.72 19.14
CA SER A 47 4.32 -17.84 18.20
C SER A 47 3.28 -17.39 17.19
N TYR A 48 2.61 -16.28 17.44
CA TYR A 48 1.75 -15.67 16.43
C TYR A 48 2.66 -15.00 15.40
N PRO A 49 2.52 -15.29 14.11
CA PRO A 49 3.00 -14.38 13.08
C PRO A 49 2.44 -13.00 13.41
N LEU A 50 3.22 -11.95 13.19
CA LEU A 50 2.75 -10.59 13.48
C LEU A 50 1.56 -10.34 12.57
N ASP A 51 0.39 -10.31 13.18
CA ASP A 51 -0.86 -10.12 12.49
C ASP A 51 -0.85 -8.74 11.82
N LEU A 52 -1.31 -8.66 10.59
CA LEU A 52 -1.45 -7.41 9.85
C LEU A 52 -2.30 -6.39 10.62
N VAL A 53 -3.25 -6.84 11.43
CA VAL A 53 -4.02 -6.01 12.35
C VAL A 53 -3.10 -5.25 13.30
N LYS A 54 -2.10 -5.91 13.88
CA LYS A 54 -1.15 -5.28 14.81
C LYS A 54 -0.25 -4.27 14.13
N VAL A 55 0.12 -4.53 12.87
CA VAL A 55 0.89 -3.58 12.05
C VAL A 55 0.08 -2.30 11.84
N LEU A 56 -1.19 -2.42 11.46
CA LEU A 56 -2.07 -1.28 11.24
C LEU A 56 -2.30 -0.43 12.50
N HIS A 57 -2.25 -1.05 13.69
CA HIS A 57 -2.39 -0.33 14.95
C HIS A 57 -1.14 0.48 15.37
N VAL A 58 0.01 0.26 14.73
CA VAL A 58 1.23 1.03 15.04
C VAL A 58 1.06 2.51 14.69
N VAL A 59 0.34 2.78 13.59
CA VAL A 59 0.00 4.15 13.16
C VAL A 59 -1.47 4.16 12.76
N GLN A 60 -2.25 5.07 13.30
CA GLN A 60 -3.67 5.23 12.94
C GLN A 60 -3.97 6.68 12.59
N PRO A 61 -4.88 6.89 11.61
CA PRO A 61 -5.45 5.87 10.73
C PRO A 61 -4.40 5.34 9.74
N SER A 62 -4.50 4.06 9.37
CA SER A 62 -3.64 3.45 8.34
C SER A 62 -4.36 2.34 7.58
N ALA A 63 -3.85 1.98 6.41
CA ALA A 63 -4.36 0.88 5.61
C ALA A 63 -3.23 0.16 4.89
N LEU A 64 -3.38 -1.15 4.64
CA LEU A 64 -2.53 -1.88 3.71
C LEU A 64 -2.63 -1.24 2.33
N ALA A 65 -1.49 -1.06 1.66
CA ALA A 65 -1.42 -0.37 0.38
C ALA A 65 -0.31 -0.95 -0.51
N TYR A 66 -0.26 -0.49 -1.75
CA TYR A 66 0.77 -0.82 -2.72
C TYR A 66 0.94 -2.34 -2.89
N TRP A 67 2.17 -2.85 -2.95
CA TRP A 67 2.42 -4.29 -3.18
C TRP A 67 1.72 -5.19 -2.16
N THR A 68 1.68 -4.80 -0.89
CA THR A 68 0.97 -5.58 0.14
C THR A 68 -0.53 -5.67 -0.15
N ALA A 69 -1.15 -4.59 -0.61
CA ALA A 69 -2.56 -4.60 -0.99
C ALA A 69 -2.80 -5.38 -2.30
N LEU A 70 -1.84 -5.37 -3.26
CA LEU A 70 -1.90 -6.24 -4.44
C LEU A 70 -1.95 -7.71 -4.01
N GLY A 71 -1.05 -8.15 -3.12
CA GLY A 71 -1.06 -9.52 -2.59
C GLY A 71 -2.36 -9.85 -1.85
N TYR A 72 -2.86 -8.91 -1.05
CA TYR A 72 -4.11 -9.06 -0.32
C TYR A 72 -5.32 -9.29 -1.25
N HIS A 73 -5.36 -8.59 -2.38
CA HIS A 73 -6.41 -8.73 -3.40
C HIS A 73 -6.16 -9.86 -4.40
N HIS A 74 -5.12 -10.66 -4.19
CA HIS A 74 -4.71 -11.72 -5.14
C HIS A 74 -4.42 -11.21 -6.55
N LEU A 75 -3.90 -9.97 -6.63
CA LEU A 75 -3.49 -9.32 -7.88
C LEU A 75 -2.02 -9.57 -8.22
N THR A 76 -1.29 -10.25 -7.37
CA THR A 76 0.09 -10.69 -7.58
C THR A 76 0.34 -12.00 -6.84
N GLU A 77 1.18 -12.85 -7.41
CA GLU A 77 1.66 -14.07 -6.76
C GLU A 77 2.92 -13.81 -5.91
N GLN A 78 3.54 -12.65 -6.08
CA GLN A 78 4.74 -12.29 -5.34
C GLN A 78 4.39 -11.85 -3.93
N LEU A 79 5.06 -12.43 -2.95
CA LEU A 79 4.98 -12.02 -1.55
C LEU A 79 6.14 -11.06 -1.24
N PRO A 80 5.89 -9.74 -1.16
CA PRO A 80 6.94 -8.80 -0.82
C PRO A 80 7.44 -9.06 0.61
N PRO A 81 8.77 -9.00 0.84
CA PRO A 81 9.35 -9.21 2.18
C PRO A 81 9.02 -8.09 3.15
N THR A 82 8.43 -7.00 2.65
CA THR A 82 8.10 -5.81 3.42
C THR A 82 6.61 -5.55 3.37
N VAL A 83 5.97 -5.45 4.52
CA VAL A 83 4.57 -5.01 4.64
C VAL A 83 4.53 -3.50 4.43
N ILE A 84 3.72 -3.04 3.48
CA ILE A 84 3.57 -1.62 3.17
C ILE A 84 2.21 -1.14 3.63
N ILE A 85 2.20 -0.14 4.48
CA ILE A 85 1.00 0.57 4.93
C ILE A 85 1.08 2.04 4.54
N GLN A 86 -0.06 2.65 4.28
CA GLN A 86 -0.18 4.09 4.10
C GLN A 86 -0.96 4.74 5.23
N THR A 87 -0.62 6.00 5.53
CA THR A 87 -1.28 6.81 6.56
C THR A 87 -1.36 8.27 6.14
N PRO A 88 -2.45 9.00 6.45
CA PRO A 88 -2.54 10.44 6.26
C PRO A 88 -1.87 11.23 7.39
N THR A 89 -1.42 10.56 8.45
CA THR A 89 -0.74 11.23 9.56
C THR A 89 0.56 11.86 9.06
N PRO A 90 0.82 13.14 9.36
CA PRO A 90 2.05 13.81 8.92
C PRO A 90 3.31 13.08 9.38
N GLY A 91 4.28 12.97 8.49
CA GLY A 91 5.55 12.30 8.81
C GLY A 91 6.39 12.06 7.56
N ARG A 92 7.52 11.37 7.74
CA ARG A 92 8.36 10.91 6.64
C ARG A 92 8.17 9.41 6.45
N THR A 93 8.24 8.96 5.21
CA THR A 93 8.28 7.52 4.91
C THR A 93 9.45 6.88 5.65
N ILE A 94 9.15 5.88 6.44
CA ILE A 94 10.14 5.13 7.22
C ILE A 94 9.97 3.64 6.98
N THR A 95 11.08 2.92 7.07
CA THR A 95 11.08 1.46 7.17
C THR A 95 11.51 1.10 8.58
N THR A 96 10.76 0.24 9.23
CA THR A 96 11.03 -0.23 10.59
C THR A 96 10.81 -1.72 10.67
N SER A 97 11.51 -2.37 11.60
CA SER A 97 11.26 -3.78 11.90
C SER A 97 10.27 -3.89 13.05
N ILE A 98 9.20 -4.62 12.82
CA ILE A 98 8.26 -5.00 13.86
C ILE A 98 8.38 -6.50 14.02
N ARG A 99 9.13 -6.96 15.04
CA ARG A 99 9.63 -8.34 15.18
C ARG A 99 10.43 -8.74 13.93
N GLU A 100 10.02 -9.82 13.26
CA GLU A 100 10.68 -10.35 12.05
C GLU A 100 10.18 -9.71 10.76
N LEU A 101 9.09 -8.92 10.82
CA LEU A 101 8.53 -8.26 9.65
C LEU A 101 9.16 -6.88 9.44
N GLN A 102 9.61 -6.65 8.22
CA GLN A 102 9.91 -5.30 7.74
C GLN A 102 8.60 -4.59 7.40
N VAL A 103 8.39 -3.41 7.96
CA VAL A 103 7.20 -2.59 7.72
C VAL A 103 7.62 -1.24 7.16
N ARG A 104 7.09 -0.89 6.01
CA ARG A 104 7.27 0.43 5.39
C ARG A 104 6.01 1.26 5.60
N ILE A 105 6.15 2.35 6.33
CA ILE A 105 5.08 3.30 6.61
C ILE A 105 5.21 4.45 5.61
N VAL A 106 4.23 4.58 4.73
CA VAL A 106 4.18 5.61 3.69
C VAL A 106 3.21 6.69 4.12
N HIS A 107 3.72 7.91 4.30
CA HIS A 107 2.89 9.06 4.61
C HIS A 107 2.35 9.67 3.33
N VAL A 108 1.03 9.78 3.23
CA VAL A 108 0.34 10.35 2.07
C VAL A 108 -0.42 11.62 2.48
N GLN A 109 -0.70 12.48 1.52
CA GLN A 109 -1.56 13.63 1.78
C GLN A 109 -2.97 13.13 2.18
N PRO A 110 -3.69 13.81 3.11
CA PRO A 110 -5.03 13.42 3.51
C PRO A 110 -6.01 13.26 2.33
N SER A 111 -5.87 14.09 1.28
CA SER A 111 -6.63 13.99 0.04
C SER A 111 -6.38 12.70 -0.76
N ARG A 112 -5.29 11.97 -0.46
CA ARG A 112 -4.94 10.69 -1.07
C ARG A 112 -5.35 9.48 -0.22
N PHE A 113 -5.78 9.70 1.02
CA PHE A 113 -6.19 8.64 1.94
C PHE A 113 -7.70 8.37 1.84
N TRP A 114 -8.09 7.61 0.83
CA TRP A 114 -9.48 7.21 0.53
C TRP A 114 -9.51 5.85 -0.19
N GLY A 115 -10.72 5.36 -0.51
CA GLY A 115 -10.89 4.05 -1.16
C GLY A 115 -10.36 2.93 -0.25
N ILE A 116 -10.73 2.97 1.01
CA ILE A 116 -10.33 1.99 2.01
C ILE A 116 -11.55 1.15 2.34
N THR A 117 -11.37 -0.14 2.32
CA THR A 117 -12.33 -1.13 2.81
C THR A 117 -11.79 -1.78 4.08
N SER A 118 -12.70 -2.24 4.92
CA SER A 118 -12.37 -2.93 6.16
C SER A 118 -12.86 -4.36 6.08
N LEU A 119 -11.98 -5.27 6.43
CA LEU A 119 -12.23 -6.70 6.42
C LEU A 119 -12.07 -7.24 7.83
N THR A 120 -13.01 -8.09 8.24
CA THR A 120 -12.96 -8.73 9.55
C THR A 120 -11.97 -9.90 9.48
N ALA A 121 -10.98 -9.90 10.37
CA ALA A 121 -10.08 -11.00 10.63
C ALA A 121 -10.35 -11.55 12.04
N GLU A 122 -9.82 -12.73 12.37
CA GLU A 122 -10.02 -13.36 13.69
C GLU A 122 -9.62 -12.44 14.85
N ASP A 123 -8.54 -11.67 14.67
CA ASP A 123 -7.98 -10.78 15.71
C ASP A 123 -8.37 -9.30 15.55
N GLY A 124 -9.33 -8.96 14.68
CA GLY A 124 -9.77 -7.58 14.50
C GLY A 124 -10.07 -7.19 13.06
N THR A 125 -9.95 -5.92 12.73
CA THR A 125 -10.27 -5.38 11.42
C THR A 125 -9.00 -5.00 10.67
N ILE A 126 -8.88 -5.46 9.43
CA ILE A 126 -7.82 -5.09 8.49
C ILE A 126 -8.37 -4.02 7.54
N ALA A 127 -7.78 -2.83 7.59
CA ALA A 127 -8.03 -1.78 6.62
C ALA A 127 -7.08 -1.97 5.43
N VAL A 128 -7.62 -1.95 4.21
CA VAL A 128 -6.87 -2.12 2.95
C VAL A 128 -7.45 -1.20 1.88
N THR A 129 -6.60 -0.69 0.98
CA THR A 129 -7.07 0.06 -0.18
C THR A 129 -7.88 -0.84 -1.12
N THR A 130 -8.97 -0.32 -1.72
CA THR A 130 -9.77 -1.07 -2.71
C THR A 130 -8.90 -1.47 -3.91
N PRO A 131 -9.24 -2.52 -4.67
CA PRO A 131 -8.44 -2.98 -5.80
C PRO A 131 -8.08 -1.85 -6.79
N GLU A 132 -9.05 -1.03 -7.19
CA GLU A 132 -8.82 0.08 -8.11
C GLU A 132 -7.92 1.16 -7.51
N LYS A 133 -8.13 1.50 -6.23
CA LYS A 133 -7.26 2.45 -5.52
C LYS A 133 -5.84 1.92 -5.40
N THR A 134 -5.68 0.63 -5.14
CA THR A 134 -4.36 -0.04 -5.06
C THR A 134 -3.61 0.08 -6.39
N ILE A 135 -4.25 -0.19 -7.52
CA ILE A 135 -3.65 -0.02 -8.85
C ILE A 135 -3.20 1.44 -9.06
N LEU A 136 -4.05 2.42 -8.70
CA LEU A 136 -3.71 3.85 -8.87
C LEU A 136 -2.55 4.27 -7.95
N ASP A 137 -2.52 3.78 -6.71
CA ASP A 137 -1.40 4.02 -5.79
C ASP A 137 -0.09 3.44 -6.34
N CYS A 138 -0.14 2.24 -6.91
CA CYS A 138 1.01 1.61 -7.55
C CYS A 138 1.47 2.40 -8.79
N LEU A 139 0.55 2.90 -9.61
CA LEU A 139 0.87 3.76 -10.77
C LEU A 139 1.49 5.11 -10.36
N ASP A 140 1.16 5.62 -9.18
CA ASP A 140 1.77 6.83 -8.64
C ASP A 140 3.17 6.57 -8.07
N ARG A 141 3.35 5.44 -7.38
CA ARG A 141 4.58 5.05 -6.68
C ARG A 141 5.06 3.65 -7.11
N LEU A 142 5.52 3.58 -8.38
CA LEU A 142 6.02 2.34 -8.99
C LEU A 142 7.18 1.71 -8.19
N ASP A 143 7.95 2.54 -7.46
CA ASP A 143 9.00 2.10 -6.54
C ASP A 143 8.49 1.26 -5.35
N LEU A 144 7.19 1.28 -5.08
CA LEU A 144 6.56 0.54 -3.99
C LEU A 144 5.85 -0.75 -4.45
N CYS A 145 5.94 -1.10 -5.73
CA CYS A 145 5.22 -2.25 -6.29
C CYS A 145 5.95 -2.97 -7.43
N GLY A 146 7.26 -2.83 -7.53
CA GLY A 146 8.07 -3.57 -8.50
C GLY A 146 8.05 -3.02 -9.93
N GLY A 147 7.58 -1.76 -10.13
CA GLY A 147 7.57 -1.12 -11.44
C GLY A 147 6.28 -1.33 -12.23
N ILE A 148 6.26 -0.80 -13.46
CA ILE A 148 5.07 -0.78 -14.31
C ILE A 148 4.66 -2.17 -14.80
N VAL A 149 5.64 -3.08 -14.97
CA VAL A 149 5.38 -4.46 -15.40
C VAL A 149 4.57 -5.22 -14.36
N GLU A 150 4.88 -5.06 -13.08
CA GLU A 150 4.11 -5.69 -11.99
C GLU A 150 2.69 -5.13 -11.89
N VAL A 151 2.51 -3.83 -12.18
CA VAL A 151 1.16 -3.25 -12.26
C VAL A 151 0.39 -3.81 -13.46
N ALA A 152 1.06 -4.05 -14.59
CA ALA A 152 0.43 -4.70 -15.75
C ALA A 152 -0.03 -6.11 -15.41
N LYS A 153 0.80 -6.93 -14.76
CA LYS A 153 0.42 -8.26 -14.25
C LYS A 153 -0.79 -8.17 -13.33
N ALA A 154 -0.77 -7.22 -12.39
CA ALA A 154 -1.88 -7.02 -11.45
C ALA A 154 -3.20 -6.67 -12.16
N ILE A 155 -3.18 -5.86 -13.22
CA ILE A 155 -4.38 -5.56 -14.03
C ILE A 155 -4.85 -6.83 -14.75
N LYS A 156 -3.94 -7.61 -15.37
CA LYS A 156 -4.28 -8.87 -16.05
C LYS A 156 -4.90 -9.88 -15.09
N ALA A 157 -4.26 -10.12 -13.94
CA ALA A 157 -4.77 -11.02 -12.91
C ALA A 157 -6.12 -10.54 -12.34
N GLY A 158 -6.31 -9.23 -12.26
CA GLY A 158 -7.47 -8.59 -11.66
C GLY A 158 -8.69 -8.39 -12.56
N THR A 159 -8.70 -8.90 -13.79
CA THR A 159 -9.82 -8.66 -14.73
C THR A 159 -11.19 -9.09 -14.20
N HIS A 160 -11.24 -10.04 -13.28
CA HIS A 160 -12.47 -10.53 -12.63
C HIS A 160 -12.82 -9.74 -11.34
N VAL A 161 -11.91 -8.94 -10.79
CA VAL A 161 -12.08 -8.14 -9.56
C VAL A 161 -12.20 -6.66 -9.89
N LEU A 162 -11.41 -6.16 -10.86
CA LEU A 162 -11.35 -4.77 -11.25
C LEU A 162 -12.56 -4.39 -12.11
N SER A 163 -13.27 -3.34 -11.70
CA SER A 163 -14.35 -2.76 -12.48
C SER A 163 -13.85 -1.54 -13.27
N ALA A 164 -14.01 -1.55 -14.60
CA ALA A 164 -13.65 -0.38 -15.44
C ALA A 164 -14.39 0.88 -14.99
N ALA A 165 -15.66 0.76 -14.59
CA ALA A 165 -16.46 1.88 -14.11
C ALA A 165 -15.95 2.42 -12.75
N ALA A 166 -15.58 1.53 -11.84
CA ALA A 166 -14.98 1.92 -10.55
C ALA A 166 -13.58 2.52 -10.78
N MET A 167 -12.78 1.96 -11.67
CA MET A 167 -11.46 2.47 -12.04
C MET A 167 -11.54 3.89 -12.62
N ALA A 168 -12.48 4.17 -13.53
CA ALA A 168 -12.66 5.50 -14.10
C ALA A 168 -13.02 6.51 -12.99
N ARG A 169 -13.96 6.19 -12.11
CA ARG A 169 -14.31 7.06 -10.97
C ARG A 169 -13.12 7.28 -10.04
N ALA A 170 -12.39 6.23 -9.73
CA ALA A 170 -11.20 6.29 -8.89
C ALA A 170 -10.10 7.15 -9.52
N ALA A 171 -9.84 7.00 -10.83
CA ALA A 171 -8.84 7.79 -11.57
C ALA A 171 -9.19 9.28 -11.61
N LEU A 172 -10.47 9.63 -11.73
CA LEU A 172 -10.93 11.03 -11.63
C LEU A 172 -10.68 11.60 -10.24
N ARG A 173 -11.03 10.85 -9.20
CA ARG A 173 -10.82 11.27 -7.82
C ARG A 173 -9.35 11.34 -7.44
N TYR A 174 -8.51 10.48 -8.03
CA TYR A 174 -7.07 10.44 -7.74
C TYR A 174 -6.34 11.73 -8.11
N ASP A 175 -6.83 12.43 -9.10
CA ASP A 175 -6.37 13.75 -9.56
C ASP A 175 -4.86 13.83 -9.84
N SER A 176 -4.36 12.85 -10.61
CA SER A 176 -2.99 12.84 -11.11
C SER A 176 -3.00 12.53 -12.62
N ASP A 177 -2.57 13.51 -13.39
CA ASP A 177 -2.54 13.36 -14.84
C ASP A 177 -1.55 12.28 -15.31
N VAL A 178 -0.41 12.15 -14.61
CA VAL A 178 0.58 11.09 -14.91
C VAL A 178 0.00 9.70 -14.65
N VAL A 179 -0.71 9.53 -13.54
CA VAL A 179 -1.37 8.25 -13.20
C VAL A 179 -2.44 7.91 -14.23
N ARG A 180 -3.26 8.88 -14.64
CA ARG A 180 -4.27 8.69 -15.69
C ARG A 180 -3.64 8.26 -17.02
N ARG A 181 -2.55 8.93 -17.44
CA ARG A 181 -1.81 8.58 -18.67
C ARG A 181 -1.23 7.18 -18.62
N ARG A 182 -0.58 6.79 -17.50
CA ARG A 182 -0.06 5.44 -17.31
C ARG A 182 -1.17 4.40 -17.36
N LEU A 183 -2.30 4.65 -16.70
CA LEU A 183 -3.47 3.78 -16.73
C LEU A 183 -4.00 3.58 -18.13
N LEU A 184 -4.18 4.66 -18.90
CA LEU A 184 -4.71 4.58 -20.27
C LEU A 184 -3.77 3.85 -21.23
N VAL A 185 -2.45 4.04 -21.08
CA VAL A 185 -1.46 3.30 -21.85
C VAL A 185 -1.50 1.81 -21.51
N LEU A 186 -1.55 1.45 -20.23
CA LEU A 186 -1.70 0.04 -19.84
C LEU A 186 -3.02 -0.55 -20.32
N ALA A 187 -4.12 0.18 -20.20
CA ALA A 187 -5.42 -0.27 -20.69
C ALA A 187 -5.39 -0.56 -22.21
N LEU A 188 -4.68 0.28 -22.98
CA LEU A 188 -4.48 0.07 -24.41
C LEU A 188 -3.60 -1.16 -24.70
N LEU A 189 -2.47 -1.30 -24.03
CA LEU A 189 -1.52 -2.38 -24.27
C LEU A 189 -2.08 -3.75 -23.85
N LEU A 190 -2.92 -3.78 -22.82
CA LEU A 190 -3.54 -5.00 -22.27
C LEU A 190 -4.93 -5.30 -22.87
N ASP A 191 -5.41 -4.47 -23.78
CA ASP A 191 -6.79 -4.53 -24.32
C ASP A 191 -7.88 -4.56 -23.21
N TRP A 192 -7.61 -3.86 -22.09
CA TRP A 192 -8.54 -3.79 -20.97
C TRP A 192 -9.43 -2.55 -21.05
N HIS A 193 -10.58 -2.67 -21.71
CA HIS A 193 -11.56 -1.60 -21.91
C HIS A 193 -10.98 -0.25 -22.43
N PRO A 194 -10.01 -0.24 -23.37
CA PRO A 194 -9.23 0.96 -23.68
C PRO A 194 -10.08 2.13 -24.17
N SER A 195 -10.96 1.92 -25.15
CA SER A 195 -11.82 2.97 -25.71
C SER A 195 -12.82 3.49 -24.68
N TRP A 196 -13.36 2.61 -23.83
CA TRP A 196 -14.31 2.97 -22.81
C TRP A 196 -13.67 3.85 -21.71
N LEU A 197 -12.46 3.50 -21.27
CA LEU A 197 -11.69 4.27 -20.30
C LEU A 197 -11.23 5.61 -20.89
N ALA A 198 -10.70 5.62 -22.12
CA ALA A 198 -10.25 6.83 -22.79
C ALA A 198 -11.37 7.87 -22.95
N ALA A 199 -12.61 7.43 -23.19
CA ALA A 199 -13.76 8.31 -23.29
C ALA A 199 -14.18 8.95 -21.94
N ARG A 200 -13.70 8.43 -20.81
CA ARG A 200 -14.14 8.84 -19.45
C ARG A 200 -13.03 9.42 -18.59
N ILE A 201 -11.78 9.16 -18.92
CA ILE A 201 -10.61 9.62 -18.16
C ILE A 201 -9.90 10.71 -18.98
N PRO A 202 -10.16 11.98 -18.71
CA PRO A 202 -9.48 13.07 -19.42
C PRO A 202 -8.01 13.14 -19.02
N VAL A 203 -7.15 13.44 -19.98
CA VAL A 203 -5.73 13.75 -19.77
C VAL A 203 -5.42 15.14 -20.32
N ALA A 204 -4.57 15.88 -19.61
CA ALA A 204 -4.24 17.23 -20.00
C ALA A 204 -3.34 17.23 -21.25
N SER A 205 -3.77 17.92 -22.32
CA SER A 205 -2.99 18.06 -23.55
C SER A 205 -1.74 18.93 -23.40
N THR A 206 -1.72 19.81 -22.39
CA THR A 206 -0.63 20.75 -22.10
C THR A 206 0.36 20.26 -21.05
N ALA A 207 0.12 19.09 -20.43
CA ALA A 207 1.00 18.54 -19.42
C ALA A 207 2.39 18.21 -19.99
N GLY A 208 3.43 18.38 -19.16
CA GLY A 208 4.80 17.98 -19.49
C GLY A 208 4.94 16.45 -19.68
N TYR A 209 6.07 16.05 -20.27
CA TYR A 209 6.40 14.63 -20.38
C TYR A 209 6.79 14.04 -19.03
N ALA A 210 6.41 12.79 -18.80
CA ALA A 210 6.82 12.00 -17.64
C ALA A 210 7.34 10.62 -18.08
N TRP A 211 8.09 9.94 -17.24
CA TRP A 211 8.51 8.57 -17.49
C TRP A 211 7.33 7.60 -17.31
N PHE A 212 7.22 6.63 -18.21
CA PHE A 212 6.25 5.56 -18.08
C PHE A 212 6.57 4.72 -16.84
N ASP A 213 7.85 4.36 -16.68
CA ASP A 213 8.37 3.78 -15.44
C ASP A 213 9.60 4.56 -14.94
N PRO A 214 9.50 5.39 -13.89
CA PRO A 214 10.66 6.10 -13.34
C PRO A 214 11.65 5.18 -12.60
N THR A 215 11.30 3.92 -12.34
CA THR A 215 12.18 2.94 -11.69
C THR A 215 13.04 2.16 -12.69
N ALA A 216 12.64 2.14 -13.96
CA ALA A 216 13.39 1.53 -15.05
C ALA A 216 14.46 2.50 -15.61
N PRO A 217 15.46 1.99 -16.35
CA PRO A 217 16.45 2.84 -17.00
C PRO A 217 15.84 3.93 -17.87
N HIS A 218 16.36 5.16 -17.76
CA HIS A 218 15.84 6.34 -18.47
C HIS A 218 16.30 6.36 -19.95
N LYS A 219 15.96 5.30 -20.68
CA LYS A 219 16.19 5.18 -22.13
C LYS A 219 14.86 5.26 -22.85
N VAL A 220 14.63 6.32 -23.63
CA VAL A 220 13.40 6.48 -24.40
C VAL A 220 13.38 5.49 -25.56
N LEU A 221 12.44 4.55 -25.55
CA LEU A 221 12.16 3.60 -26.61
C LEU A 221 11.16 4.19 -27.61
N SER A 222 10.12 4.83 -27.11
CA SER A 222 9.08 5.51 -27.88
C SER A 222 8.39 6.59 -27.02
N ARG A 223 7.39 7.25 -27.60
CA ARG A 223 6.57 8.25 -26.91
C ARG A 223 5.10 7.94 -27.10
N SER A 224 4.33 7.94 -26.02
CA SER A 224 2.89 7.75 -26.07
C SER A 224 2.23 8.61 -24.99
N THR A 225 1.15 9.29 -25.36
CA THR A 225 0.30 10.04 -24.41
C THR A 225 1.12 10.95 -23.47
N ARG A 226 2.16 11.65 -24.02
CA ARG A 226 3.14 12.45 -23.25
C ARG A 226 3.89 11.67 -22.16
N LEU A 227 4.10 10.38 -22.39
CA LEU A 227 5.00 9.54 -21.61
C LEU A 227 6.24 9.20 -22.44
N TYR A 228 7.39 9.21 -21.81
CA TYR A 228 8.59 8.58 -22.33
C TYR A 228 8.49 7.07 -22.01
N MET A 229 8.22 6.28 -23.05
CA MET A 229 8.16 4.83 -22.93
C MET A 229 9.58 4.30 -22.82
N ASN A 230 9.93 3.75 -21.67
CA ASN A 230 11.26 3.24 -21.32
C ASN A 230 11.23 1.76 -20.89
N VAL A 231 10.09 1.12 -21.08
CA VAL A 231 9.88 -0.33 -20.94
C VAL A 231 9.33 -0.83 -22.27
N ALA A 232 9.81 -1.99 -22.72
CA ALA A 232 9.37 -2.56 -23.97
C ALA A 232 7.88 -2.99 -23.91
N THR A 233 7.16 -2.81 -24.98
CA THR A 233 5.74 -3.17 -25.06
C THR A 233 5.55 -4.68 -24.83
N GLU A 234 6.47 -5.47 -25.34
CA GLU A 234 6.50 -6.92 -25.20
C GLU A 234 6.59 -7.36 -23.75
N ASP A 235 7.37 -6.65 -22.92
CA ASP A 235 7.49 -6.92 -21.48
C ASP A 235 6.16 -6.68 -20.73
N ILE A 236 5.35 -5.74 -21.22
CA ILE A 236 4.03 -5.44 -20.66
C ILE A 236 2.99 -6.47 -21.12
N VAL A 237 2.97 -6.76 -22.42
CA VAL A 237 1.95 -7.64 -23.02
C VAL A 237 2.17 -9.09 -22.61
N ASN A 238 3.42 -9.54 -22.56
CA ASN A 238 3.78 -10.92 -22.20
C ASN A 238 4.02 -11.11 -20.69
N ALA A 239 3.78 -10.09 -19.88
CA ALA A 239 3.93 -10.19 -18.41
C ALA A 239 2.97 -11.25 -17.83
N GLU A 240 3.53 -12.28 -17.20
CA GLU A 240 2.84 -13.36 -16.47
C GLU A 240 3.02 -13.21 -14.97
#